data_bab71e3cb0c724717aecb214168e6c10
#
_entry.id   bab71e3cb0c724717aecb214168e6c10
#
_cell.length_a   1.000
_cell.length_b   1.000
_cell.length_c   1.000
_cell.angle_alpha   90.00
_cell.angle_beta   90.00
_cell.angle_gamma   90.00
#
_symmetry.space_group_name_H-M   'P 1'
#
loop_
_entity.id
_entity.type
_entity.pdbx_description
1 polymer ?
#
loop_
_entity_poly.entity_id
_entity_poly.type
_entity_poly.pdbx_seq_one_letter_code
_entity_poly.pdbx_strand_id
1 'polypeptide(L)'
;MRINELARQHATELDALIDGALILDSQKFGLNCDNEMAAIFYYPISIGNPFQSLYYSKFLENGIVPIGTNNLSNVASIRWPGKMFLHLHWLGNIIGDTENSDVANQRVEEFLQQIDAMKDNGFNIIWTVHNILPHDAVLQDCQIKLRVELVKRCDIIHTMCGDTIQLSEAFFSLPEDKIVNVPHPTYETFYPTQYSDLESRFQLNINHDEFVFLFFGSIQAYKGLHDLVRAFKELDSRTDKKLKLIIAGKVFNQSNFKTIKNEIDASENIALFQNRIPNEDVQHYFKAANICVCPYRITLNSGVAHLSHTFGTPVIGPNVGGFKELLSGGGGYTYEQLNFEDLVLAMEKSLTMDFDKERKKILKINQKYNPDKISSQFAEIISRGGADD
;
A
#
# COMPACT_ATOMS: atom_id res chain seq x y z
N MET A 1 -28.72 2.77 -1.00
CA MET A 1 -28.04 1.91 -0.01
C MET A 1 -26.60 2.38 0.10
N ARG A 2 -26.12 2.76 1.27
CA ARG A 2 -24.79 3.36 1.41
C ARG A 2 -23.73 2.28 1.28
N ILE A 3 -22.63 2.56 0.59
CA ILE A 3 -21.50 1.62 0.38
C ILE A 3 -21.02 0.99 1.71
N ASN A 4 -21.08 1.74 2.81
CA ASN A 4 -20.75 1.25 4.15
C ASN A 4 -21.74 0.21 4.72
N GLU A 5 -23.00 0.21 4.29
CA GLU A 5 -23.99 -0.80 4.70
C GLU A 5 -23.81 -2.10 3.92
N LEU A 6 -23.52 -2.00 2.61
CA LEU A 6 -23.12 -3.16 1.79
C LEU A 6 -21.83 -3.81 2.31
N ALA A 7 -20.81 -3.02 2.64
CA ALA A 7 -19.56 -3.52 3.19
C ALA A 7 -19.75 -4.21 4.55
N ARG A 8 -20.64 -3.67 5.43
CA ARG A 8 -21.00 -4.30 6.71
C ARG A 8 -21.81 -5.57 6.50
N GLN A 9 -22.73 -5.58 5.53
CA GLN A 9 -23.55 -6.75 5.20
C GLN A 9 -22.68 -7.88 4.63
N HIS A 10 -21.73 -7.58 3.75
CA HIS A 10 -20.77 -8.56 3.24
C HIS A 10 -19.78 -9.05 4.30
N ALA A 11 -19.36 -8.22 5.25
CA ALA A 11 -18.54 -8.66 6.38
C ALA A 11 -19.33 -9.63 7.28
N THR A 12 -20.61 -9.33 7.55
CA THR A 12 -21.49 -10.20 8.35
C THR A 12 -21.83 -11.51 7.63
N GLU A 13 -21.99 -11.46 6.32
CA GLU A 13 -22.20 -12.66 5.46
C GLU A 13 -20.92 -13.50 5.36
N LEU A 14 -19.75 -12.87 5.31
CA LEU A 14 -18.46 -13.56 5.31
C LEU A 14 -18.17 -14.18 6.68
N ASP A 15 -18.47 -13.48 7.79
CA ASP A 15 -18.37 -14.01 9.15
C ASP A 15 -19.32 -15.22 9.33
N ALA A 16 -20.55 -15.16 8.79
CA ALA A 16 -21.51 -16.27 8.80
C ALA A 16 -21.07 -17.42 7.89
N LEU A 17 -20.42 -17.15 6.75
CA LEU A 17 -19.83 -18.15 5.87
C LEU A 17 -18.60 -18.82 6.51
N ILE A 18 -17.80 -18.07 7.25
CA ILE A 18 -16.66 -18.58 8.03
C ILE A 18 -17.18 -19.46 9.15
N ASP A 19 -18.17 -19.01 9.92
CA ASP A 19 -18.82 -19.81 10.95
C ASP A 19 -19.47 -21.08 10.36
N GLY A 20 -20.11 -20.96 9.20
CA GLY A 20 -20.69 -22.09 8.45
C GLY A 20 -19.65 -23.04 7.90
N ALA A 21 -18.52 -22.54 7.39
CA ALA A 21 -17.42 -23.35 6.84
C ALA A 21 -16.64 -24.08 7.94
N LEU A 22 -16.53 -23.49 9.13
CA LEU A 22 -15.91 -24.09 10.32
C LEU A 22 -16.78 -25.19 10.95
N ILE A 23 -18.12 -25.11 10.78
CA ILE A 23 -19.10 -26.13 11.20
C ILE A 23 -19.17 -27.29 10.20
N LEU A 24 -18.86 -27.04 8.92
CA LEU A 24 -18.83 -28.09 7.89
C LEU A 24 -17.56 -28.93 8.08
N ASP A 25 -17.78 -30.14 8.57
CA ASP A 25 -16.79 -31.21 8.69
C ASP A 25 -15.85 -31.23 7.46
N SER A 26 -14.55 -31.12 7.68
CA SER A 26 -13.50 -31.10 6.66
C SER A 26 -13.63 -32.26 5.65
N GLN A 27 -14.28 -33.34 6.03
CA GLN A 27 -14.58 -34.50 5.18
C GLN A 27 -15.58 -34.22 4.04
N LYS A 28 -16.43 -33.19 4.15
CA LYS A 28 -17.40 -32.83 3.11
C LYS A 28 -16.83 -32.09 1.90
N PHE A 29 -15.67 -31.47 2.06
CA PHE A 29 -15.02 -30.72 0.97
C PHE A 29 -14.03 -31.54 0.14
N GLY A 30 -13.86 -32.84 0.43
CA GLY A 30 -12.92 -33.70 -0.30
C GLY A 30 -11.46 -33.26 -0.19
N LEU A 31 -11.16 -32.40 0.76
CA LEU A 31 -9.80 -32.06 1.14
C LEU A 31 -9.27 -33.27 1.91
N ASN A 32 -8.41 -34.06 1.26
CA ASN A 32 -7.62 -35.06 1.96
C ASN A 32 -6.70 -34.31 2.94
N CYS A 33 -7.19 -34.16 4.18
CA CYS A 33 -6.48 -33.49 5.25
C CYS A 33 -5.43 -34.40 5.90
N ASP A 34 -4.61 -35.08 5.10
CA ASP A 34 -3.42 -35.79 5.61
C ASP A 34 -2.28 -34.81 5.94
N ASN A 35 -2.39 -33.54 5.52
CA ASN A 35 -1.56 -32.43 5.98
C ASN A 35 -2.47 -31.37 6.61
N GLU A 36 -2.28 -31.09 7.89
CA GLU A 36 -2.99 -30.04 8.62
C GLU A 36 -2.75 -28.66 7.96
N MET A 37 -3.69 -28.20 7.13
CA MET A 37 -3.60 -26.87 6.53
C MET A 37 -3.56 -25.81 7.62
N ALA A 38 -2.70 -24.80 7.47
CA ALA A 38 -2.71 -23.65 8.35
C ALA A 38 -3.84 -22.67 7.99
N ALA A 39 -4.27 -21.84 8.94
CA ALA A 39 -5.16 -20.71 8.66
C ALA A 39 -4.47 -19.40 8.99
N ILE A 40 -4.65 -18.37 8.15
CA ILE A 40 -4.19 -17.01 8.41
C ILE A 40 -5.40 -16.07 8.41
N PHE A 41 -5.70 -15.51 9.58
CA PHE A 41 -6.73 -14.51 9.76
C PHE A 41 -6.10 -13.12 9.60
N TYR A 42 -6.51 -12.35 8.59
CA TYR A 42 -5.93 -11.02 8.37
C TYR A 42 -6.91 -9.91 8.76
N TYR A 43 -6.40 -8.93 9.49
CA TYR A 43 -7.15 -7.83 10.07
C TYR A 43 -6.43 -6.48 9.85
N PRO A 44 -7.15 -5.39 9.54
CA PRO A 44 -8.53 -5.37 9.04
C PRO A 44 -8.60 -5.71 7.55
N ILE A 45 -9.80 -6.04 7.05
CA ILE A 45 -10.04 -6.16 5.61
C ILE A 45 -10.01 -4.76 5.00
N SER A 46 -9.20 -4.58 3.96
CA SER A 46 -9.12 -3.33 3.21
C SER A 46 -9.86 -3.42 1.88
N ILE A 47 -11.13 -2.99 1.88
CA ILE A 47 -11.94 -2.96 0.66
C ILE A 47 -11.45 -1.82 -0.24
N GLY A 48 -11.09 -2.14 -1.47
CA GLY A 48 -10.65 -1.17 -2.48
C GLY A 48 -9.14 -0.88 -2.51
N ASN A 49 -8.34 -1.58 -1.70
CA ASN A 49 -6.91 -1.70 -1.87
C ASN A 49 -6.58 -3.15 -2.26
N PRO A 50 -6.07 -3.42 -3.47
CA PRO A 50 -5.82 -4.77 -3.94
C PRO A 50 -4.63 -5.47 -3.26
N PHE A 51 -3.89 -4.78 -2.39
CA PHE A 51 -2.71 -5.32 -1.72
C PHE A 51 -2.96 -6.69 -1.10
N GLN A 52 -4.01 -6.80 -0.27
CA GLN A 52 -4.31 -8.06 0.43
C GLN A 52 -4.68 -9.19 -0.54
N SER A 53 -5.51 -8.94 -1.55
CA SER A 53 -5.89 -9.94 -2.54
C SER A 53 -4.69 -10.46 -3.35
N LEU A 54 -3.76 -9.58 -3.71
CA LEU A 54 -2.53 -9.95 -4.38
C LEU A 54 -1.56 -10.67 -3.43
N TYR A 55 -1.46 -10.20 -2.20
CA TYR A 55 -0.52 -10.69 -1.21
C TYR A 55 -0.87 -12.11 -0.72
N TYR A 56 -2.15 -12.45 -0.69
CA TYR A 56 -2.63 -13.78 -0.30
C TYR A 56 -2.96 -14.70 -1.49
N SER A 57 -2.71 -14.27 -2.74
CA SER A 57 -3.16 -15.00 -3.95
C SER A 57 -2.67 -16.44 -4.04
N LYS A 58 -1.50 -16.75 -3.48
CA LYS A 58 -0.87 -18.08 -3.52
C LYS A 58 -0.87 -18.83 -2.18
N PHE A 59 -1.51 -18.31 -1.17
CA PHE A 59 -1.51 -18.92 0.17
C PHE A 59 -2.17 -20.29 0.17
N LEU A 60 -3.32 -20.43 -0.49
CA LEU A 60 -4.03 -21.71 -0.57
C LEU A 60 -3.18 -22.80 -1.27
N GLU A 61 -2.46 -22.44 -2.32
CA GLU A 61 -1.54 -23.35 -3.02
C GLU A 61 -0.36 -23.77 -2.13
N ASN A 62 -0.03 -22.97 -1.12
CA ASN A 62 1.00 -23.24 -0.13
C ASN A 62 0.46 -23.83 1.19
N GLY A 63 -0.75 -24.36 1.21
CA GLY A 63 -1.36 -25.02 2.36
C GLY A 63 -1.83 -24.08 3.48
N ILE A 64 -2.07 -22.80 3.17
CA ILE A 64 -2.56 -21.81 4.14
C ILE A 64 -3.87 -21.22 3.63
N VAL A 65 -4.92 -21.27 4.45
CA VAL A 65 -6.25 -20.70 4.15
C VAL A 65 -6.29 -19.24 4.60
N PRO A 66 -6.35 -18.24 3.69
CA PRO A 66 -6.48 -16.84 4.06
C PRO A 66 -7.93 -16.47 4.36
N ILE A 67 -8.18 -15.89 5.52
CA ILE A 67 -9.50 -15.51 6.04
C ILE A 67 -9.47 -14.06 6.48
N GLY A 68 -10.22 -13.18 5.82
CA GLY A 68 -10.32 -11.77 6.21
C GLY A 68 -11.32 -11.57 7.35
N THR A 69 -10.98 -10.69 8.30
CA THR A 69 -11.89 -10.30 9.38
C THR A 69 -11.81 -8.80 9.71
N ASN A 70 -12.92 -8.24 10.15
CA ASN A 70 -12.98 -6.91 10.78
C ASN A 70 -13.37 -7.00 12.26
N ASN A 71 -13.52 -8.22 12.81
CA ASN A 71 -13.88 -8.47 14.19
C ASN A 71 -12.97 -9.52 14.82
N LEU A 72 -12.01 -9.09 15.63
CA LEU A 72 -11.05 -9.97 16.30
C LEU A 72 -11.72 -10.87 17.36
N SER A 73 -12.82 -10.40 17.98
CA SER A 73 -13.52 -11.18 19.00
C SER A 73 -14.11 -12.48 18.44
N ASN A 74 -14.57 -12.45 17.17
CA ASN A 74 -15.08 -13.65 16.51
C ASN A 74 -13.97 -14.68 16.22
N VAL A 75 -12.75 -14.19 15.97
CA VAL A 75 -11.59 -15.03 15.66
C VAL A 75 -11.00 -15.67 16.91
N ALA A 76 -11.04 -14.98 18.05
CA ALA A 76 -10.41 -15.43 19.30
C ALA A 76 -10.93 -16.79 19.80
N SER A 77 -12.17 -17.16 19.46
CA SER A 77 -12.81 -18.43 19.86
C SER A 77 -12.63 -19.57 18.85
N ILE A 78 -12.07 -19.28 17.67
CA ILE A 78 -11.91 -20.28 16.60
C ILE A 78 -10.95 -21.38 17.05
N ARG A 79 -11.26 -22.61 16.67
CA ARG A 79 -10.38 -23.77 16.76
C ARG A 79 -10.13 -24.30 15.36
N TRP A 80 -8.87 -24.29 14.98
CA TRP A 80 -8.41 -24.79 13.70
C TRP A 80 -7.48 -26.00 13.93
N PRO A 81 -7.57 -27.08 13.13
CA PRO A 81 -6.78 -28.29 13.37
C PRO A 81 -5.27 -28.11 13.15
N GLY A 82 -4.85 -27.13 12.33
CA GLY A 82 -3.47 -26.82 12.01
C GLY A 82 -2.97 -25.54 12.70
N LYS A 83 -1.84 -25.00 12.21
CA LYS A 83 -1.29 -23.73 12.69
C LYS A 83 -2.28 -22.58 12.44
N MET A 84 -2.40 -21.69 13.39
CA MET A 84 -3.18 -20.45 13.26
C MET A 84 -2.28 -19.23 13.29
N PHE A 85 -2.53 -18.31 12.37
CA PHE A 85 -1.85 -17.03 12.30
C PHE A 85 -2.88 -15.90 12.38
N LEU A 86 -2.58 -14.84 13.13
CA LEU A 86 -3.25 -13.55 13.03
C LEU A 86 -2.31 -12.56 12.34
N HIS A 87 -2.69 -12.06 11.18
CA HIS A 87 -1.91 -11.10 10.42
C HIS A 87 -2.52 -9.70 10.51
N LEU A 88 -1.85 -8.82 11.24
CA LEU A 88 -2.25 -7.44 11.44
C LEU A 88 -1.65 -6.54 10.35
N HIS A 89 -2.49 -5.66 9.79
CA HIS A 89 -2.07 -4.71 8.78
C HIS A 89 -2.10 -3.26 9.31
N TRP A 90 -3.07 -2.47 8.90
CA TRP A 90 -3.15 -1.04 9.23
C TRP A 90 -3.69 -0.80 10.65
N LEU A 91 -2.84 -0.38 11.57
CA LEU A 91 -3.19 -0.19 12.99
C LEU A 91 -3.87 1.16 13.29
N GLY A 92 -3.96 2.07 12.30
CA GLY A 92 -4.49 3.43 12.52
C GLY A 92 -5.90 3.46 13.09
N ASN A 93 -6.74 2.49 12.71
CA ASN A 93 -8.13 2.42 13.16
C ASN A 93 -8.29 1.94 14.61
N ILE A 94 -7.25 1.40 15.25
CA ILE A 94 -7.34 0.91 16.65
C ILE A 94 -7.65 2.08 17.59
N ILE A 95 -6.93 3.18 17.43
CA ILE A 95 -7.19 4.41 18.22
C ILE A 95 -8.41 5.16 17.68
N GLY A 96 -8.62 5.12 16.34
CA GLY A 96 -9.72 5.81 15.68
C GLY A 96 -9.57 7.33 15.70
N ASP A 97 -10.69 8.04 15.59
CA ASP A 97 -10.74 9.50 15.43
C ASP A 97 -10.78 10.27 16.76
N THR A 98 -10.47 9.62 17.90
CA THR A 98 -10.51 10.29 19.20
C THR A 98 -9.31 11.24 19.38
N GLU A 99 -9.57 12.40 19.96
CA GLU A 99 -8.55 13.33 20.44
C GLU A 99 -8.30 13.19 21.96
N ASN A 100 -9.05 12.31 22.64
CA ASN A 100 -8.90 12.04 24.06
C ASN A 100 -7.89 10.92 24.29
N SER A 101 -6.79 11.24 24.97
CA SER A 101 -5.71 10.28 25.26
C SER A 101 -6.12 9.11 26.16
N ASP A 102 -7.06 9.31 27.10
CA ASP A 102 -7.51 8.24 27.99
C ASP A 102 -8.35 7.22 27.21
N VAL A 103 -9.24 7.71 26.33
CA VAL A 103 -10.04 6.86 25.44
C VAL A 103 -9.12 6.10 24.48
N ALA A 104 -8.11 6.77 23.93
CA ALA A 104 -7.13 6.14 23.04
C ALA A 104 -6.34 5.04 23.77
N ASN A 105 -5.86 5.33 24.98
CA ASN A 105 -5.15 4.34 25.79
C ASN A 105 -6.03 3.14 26.15
N GLN A 106 -7.29 3.38 26.51
CA GLN A 106 -8.25 2.29 26.78
C GLN A 106 -8.41 1.38 25.54
N ARG A 107 -8.60 1.97 24.34
CA ARG A 107 -8.72 1.20 23.10
C ARG A 107 -7.45 0.39 22.78
N VAL A 108 -6.27 0.97 23.04
CA VAL A 108 -5.00 0.26 22.91
C VAL A 108 -4.94 -0.95 23.86
N GLU A 109 -5.31 -0.77 25.11
CA GLU A 109 -5.32 -1.86 26.11
C GLU A 109 -6.31 -2.97 25.76
N GLU A 110 -7.54 -2.61 25.36
CA GLU A 110 -8.55 -3.56 24.90
C GLU A 110 -8.07 -4.37 23.69
N PHE A 111 -7.43 -3.71 22.70
CA PHE A 111 -6.87 -4.38 21.55
C PHE A 111 -5.73 -5.34 21.95
N LEU A 112 -4.80 -4.91 22.81
CA LEU A 112 -3.68 -5.74 23.25
C LEU A 112 -4.17 -6.95 24.07
N GLN A 113 -5.20 -6.80 24.89
CA GLN A 113 -5.85 -7.92 25.59
C GLN A 113 -6.44 -8.95 24.61
N GLN A 114 -7.03 -8.50 23.49
CA GLN A 114 -7.51 -9.40 22.46
C GLN A 114 -6.34 -10.18 21.80
N ILE A 115 -5.21 -9.50 21.54
CA ILE A 115 -4.00 -10.15 21.00
C ILE A 115 -3.46 -11.19 21.99
N ASP A 116 -3.39 -10.86 23.29
CA ASP A 116 -2.93 -11.79 24.32
C ASP A 116 -3.83 -13.03 24.39
N ALA A 117 -5.16 -12.84 24.37
CA ALA A 117 -6.12 -13.94 24.35
C ALA A 117 -5.98 -14.84 23.10
N MET A 118 -5.63 -14.26 21.95
CA MET A 118 -5.34 -15.05 20.75
C MET A 118 -4.05 -15.85 20.87
N LYS A 119 -2.99 -15.27 21.43
CA LYS A 119 -1.75 -16.01 21.71
C LYS A 119 -1.99 -17.18 22.67
N ASP A 120 -2.76 -16.97 23.71
CA ASP A 120 -3.16 -18.03 24.66
C ASP A 120 -3.96 -19.15 23.98
N ASN A 121 -4.67 -18.83 22.90
CA ASN A 121 -5.37 -19.79 22.05
C ASN A 121 -4.53 -20.39 20.91
N GLY A 122 -3.22 -20.15 20.90
CA GLY A 122 -2.26 -20.78 19.97
C GLY A 122 -2.10 -20.07 18.63
N PHE A 123 -2.52 -18.79 18.53
CA PHE A 123 -2.22 -17.98 17.34
C PHE A 123 -0.77 -17.48 17.35
N ASN A 124 -0.13 -17.55 16.19
CA ASN A 124 1.09 -16.83 15.91
C ASN A 124 0.75 -15.43 15.36
N ILE A 125 1.32 -14.40 15.95
CA ILE A 125 0.98 -13.01 15.61
C ILE A 125 1.98 -12.47 14.59
N ILE A 126 1.46 -12.03 13.46
CA ILE A 126 2.21 -11.38 12.38
C ILE A 126 1.75 -9.94 12.27
N TRP A 127 2.68 -9.00 12.16
CA TRP A 127 2.37 -7.61 11.88
C TRP A 127 3.12 -7.10 10.66
N THR A 128 2.38 -6.60 9.63
CA THR A 128 2.99 -5.87 8.51
C THR A 128 3.12 -4.39 8.85
N VAL A 129 4.35 -3.89 8.83
CA VAL A 129 4.66 -2.47 9.02
C VAL A 129 4.41 -1.71 7.71
N HIS A 130 3.16 -1.29 7.50
CA HIS A 130 2.80 -0.47 6.33
C HIS A 130 3.32 0.97 6.44
N ASN A 131 3.29 1.54 7.66
CA ASN A 131 3.75 2.88 8.00
C ASN A 131 4.37 2.85 9.40
N ILE A 132 5.38 3.67 9.62
CA ILE A 132 5.97 3.81 10.97
C ILE A 132 4.91 4.34 11.94
N LEU A 133 4.30 5.49 11.59
CA LEU A 133 3.13 6.05 12.28
C LEU A 133 2.07 6.45 11.25
N PRO A 134 0.79 6.58 11.63
CA PRO A 134 -0.22 7.18 10.75
C PRO A 134 0.20 8.59 10.34
N HIS A 135 -0.07 8.96 9.09
CA HIS A 135 0.39 10.26 8.52
C HIS A 135 -0.23 11.50 9.21
N ASP A 136 -1.39 11.32 9.84
CA ASP A 136 -2.22 12.34 10.51
C ASP A 136 -2.48 11.99 11.99
N ALA A 137 -1.53 11.29 12.63
CA ALA A 137 -1.66 10.90 14.03
C ALA A 137 -1.74 12.11 14.96
N VAL A 138 -2.92 12.33 15.56
CA VAL A 138 -3.14 13.38 16.56
C VAL A 138 -2.54 12.98 17.93
N LEU A 139 -2.68 11.71 18.30
CA LEU A 139 -2.21 11.15 19.58
C LEU A 139 -0.95 10.27 19.34
N GLN A 140 0.16 10.93 19.00
CA GLN A 140 1.40 10.23 18.62
C GLN A 140 1.91 9.29 19.71
N ASP A 141 1.87 9.70 21.00
CA ASP A 141 2.32 8.86 22.11
C ASP A 141 1.52 7.58 22.25
N CYS A 142 0.19 7.64 22.05
CA CYS A 142 -0.67 6.45 22.06
C CYS A 142 -0.36 5.53 20.86
N GLN A 143 -0.05 6.11 19.70
CA GLN A 143 0.36 5.35 18.51
C GLN A 143 1.70 4.65 18.71
N ILE A 144 2.64 5.30 19.38
CA ILE A 144 3.94 4.72 19.73
C ILE A 144 3.75 3.61 20.77
N LYS A 145 2.99 3.86 21.84
CA LYS A 145 2.67 2.86 22.88
C LYS A 145 2.08 1.59 22.25
N LEU A 146 1.12 1.74 21.35
CA LEU A 146 0.50 0.60 20.63
C LEU A 146 1.56 -0.25 19.93
N ARG A 147 2.48 0.38 19.20
CA ARG A 147 3.51 -0.34 18.44
C ARG A 147 4.55 -1.01 19.32
N VAL A 148 5.02 -0.29 20.35
CA VAL A 148 5.96 -0.84 21.34
C VAL A 148 5.39 -2.10 22.00
N GLU A 149 4.13 -2.05 22.41
CA GLU A 149 3.48 -3.17 23.07
C GLU A 149 3.14 -4.31 22.10
N LEU A 150 2.79 -3.98 20.85
CA LEU A 150 2.51 -4.98 19.82
C LEU A 150 3.77 -5.74 19.40
N VAL A 151 4.90 -5.05 19.22
CA VAL A 151 6.21 -5.66 18.87
C VAL A 151 6.60 -6.77 19.86
N LYS A 152 6.32 -6.58 21.15
CA LYS A 152 6.58 -7.60 22.19
C LYS A 152 5.79 -8.89 21.96
N ARG A 153 4.57 -8.74 21.40
CA ARG A 153 3.60 -9.82 21.19
C ARG A 153 3.73 -10.51 19.83
N CYS A 154 4.29 -9.82 18.85
CA CYS A 154 4.51 -10.39 17.51
C CYS A 154 5.51 -11.54 17.55
N ASP A 155 5.20 -12.58 16.80
CA ASP A 155 6.13 -13.68 16.50
C ASP A 155 6.87 -13.38 15.19
N ILE A 156 6.23 -12.71 14.23
CA ILE A 156 6.82 -12.25 12.98
C ILE A 156 6.46 -10.78 12.75
N ILE A 157 7.46 -9.99 12.37
CA ILE A 157 7.29 -8.60 11.93
C ILE A 157 7.65 -8.51 10.45
N HIS A 158 6.64 -8.35 9.62
CA HIS A 158 6.82 -8.24 8.19
C HIS A 158 7.13 -6.79 7.80
N THR A 159 8.25 -6.59 7.10
CA THR A 159 8.66 -5.32 6.50
C THR A 159 8.69 -5.44 4.98
N MET A 160 8.45 -4.35 4.27
CA MET A 160 8.44 -4.33 2.81
C MET A 160 9.65 -3.60 2.21
N CYS A 161 10.51 -3.04 3.06
CA CYS A 161 11.81 -2.46 2.67
C CYS A 161 12.78 -2.50 3.86
N GLY A 162 14.08 -2.56 3.57
CA GLY A 162 15.13 -2.65 4.58
C GLY A 162 15.28 -1.41 5.45
N ASP A 163 14.98 -0.22 4.91
CA ASP A 163 15.04 1.04 5.67
C ASP A 163 14.03 1.09 6.83
N THR A 164 13.06 0.14 6.90
CA THR A 164 12.01 0.12 7.94
C THR A 164 12.58 0.10 9.34
N ILE A 165 13.63 -0.68 9.60
CA ILE A 165 14.27 -0.80 10.91
C ILE A 165 14.81 0.58 11.34
N GLN A 166 15.68 1.16 10.52
CA GLN A 166 16.30 2.45 10.81
C GLN A 166 15.27 3.57 10.96
N LEU A 167 14.25 3.60 10.11
CA LEU A 167 13.21 4.63 10.16
C LEU A 167 12.28 4.49 11.37
N SER A 168 12.14 3.29 11.95
CA SER A 168 11.33 3.07 13.14
C SER A 168 12.04 3.46 14.44
N GLU A 169 13.38 3.46 14.48
CA GLU A 169 14.18 3.67 15.69
C GLU A 169 13.87 4.98 16.43
N ALA A 170 13.46 6.02 15.70
CA ALA A 170 13.04 7.28 16.30
C ALA A 170 11.76 7.17 17.17
N PHE A 171 11.00 6.08 17.04
CA PHE A 171 9.71 5.91 17.68
C PHE A 171 9.60 4.60 18.48
N PHE A 172 10.08 3.49 17.90
CA PHE A 172 10.10 2.15 18.52
C PHE A 172 11.13 1.27 17.83
N SER A 173 11.70 0.33 18.57
CA SER A 173 12.67 -0.63 18.04
C SER A 173 11.98 -1.87 17.50
N LEU A 174 12.50 -2.39 16.40
CA LEU A 174 12.08 -3.66 15.80
C LEU A 174 13.18 -4.70 16.05
N PRO A 175 12.92 -5.84 16.75
CA PRO A 175 13.89 -6.88 16.99
C PRO A 175 14.20 -7.63 15.68
N GLU A 176 15.48 -7.69 15.32
CA GLU A 176 15.95 -8.25 14.04
C GLU A 176 15.57 -9.73 13.87
N ASP A 177 15.59 -10.50 14.94
CA ASP A 177 15.24 -11.93 15.00
C ASP A 177 13.77 -12.24 14.66
N LYS A 178 12.90 -11.22 14.67
CA LYS A 178 11.49 -11.36 14.29
C LYS A 178 11.18 -10.80 12.89
N ILE A 179 12.17 -10.17 12.22
CA ILE A 179 11.92 -9.46 10.98
C ILE A 179 11.97 -10.39 9.79
N VAL A 180 10.91 -10.30 8.98
CA VAL A 180 10.82 -10.92 7.66
C VAL A 180 10.65 -9.82 6.63
N ASN A 181 11.59 -9.68 5.72
CA ASN A 181 11.51 -8.68 4.65
C ASN A 181 11.01 -9.33 3.35
N VAL A 182 9.76 -9.02 2.98
CA VAL A 182 9.16 -9.40 1.71
C VAL A 182 8.54 -8.15 1.07
N PRO A 183 8.97 -7.75 -0.13
CA PRO A 183 8.61 -6.46 -0.68
C PRO A 183 7.13 -6.36 -1.07
N HIS A 184 6.68 -5.11 -1.27
CA HIS A 184 5.34 -4.82 -1.81
C HIS A 184 5.24 -5.37 -3.24
N PRO A 185 4.19 -6.13 -3.59
CA PRO A 185 4.00 -6.64 -4.95
C PRO A 185 3.65 -5.53 -5.94
N THR A 186 3.92 -5.76 -7.23
CA THR A 186 3.26 -5.03 -8.33
C THR A 186 1.79 -5.42 -8.43
N TYR A 187 1.05 -4.75 -9.32
CA TYR A 187 -0.40 -4.97 -9.48
C TYR A 187 -0.74 -5.70 -10.79
N GLU A 188 0.19 -6.46 -11.32
CA GLU A 188 -0.03 -7.32 -12.48
C GLU A 188 -1.23 -8.23 -12.22
N THR A 189 -2.03 -8.47 -13.25
CA THR A 189 -3.28 -9.25 -13.23
C THR A 189 -4.48 -8.60 -12.53
N PHE A 190 -4.31 -7.54 -11.73
CA PHE A 190 -5.42 -6.89 -11.05
C PHE A 190 -6.07 -5.79 -11.90
N TYR A 191 -5.26 -4.92 -12.51
CA TYR A 191 -5.77 -3.85 -13.36
C TYR A 191 -5.76 -4.25 -14.84
N PRO A 192 -6.79 -3.89 -15.64
CA PRO A 192 -6.79 -4.13 -17.08
C PRO A 192 -5.68 -3.34 -17.77
N THR A 193 -5.14 -3.89 -18.87
CA THR A 193 -4.10 -3.28 -19.69
C THR A 193 -4.44 -3.32 -21.18
N GLN A 194 -5.71 -3.09 -21.50
CA GLN A 194 -6.30 -3.32 -22.84
C GLN A 194 -5.96 -2.21 -23.84
N TYR A 195 -5.72 -0.97 -23.37
CA TYR A 195 -5.49 0.18 -24.23
C TYR A 195 -4.00 0.45 -24.42
N SER A 196 -3.66 1.00 -25.58
CA SER A 196 -2.31 1.52 -25.87
C SER A 196 -2.10 2.89 -25.22
N ASP A 197 -0.83 3.37 -25.24
CA ASP A 197 -0.48 4.71 -24.77
C ASP A 197 -1.22 5.79 -25.58
N LEU A 198 -1.33 5.62 -26.91
CA LEU A 198 -2.01 6.56 -27.81
C LEU A 198 -3.52 6.63 -27.54
N GLU A 199 -4.18 5.47 -27.39
CA GLU A 199 -5.61 5.42 -27.05
C GLU A 199 -5.86 6.06 -25.68
N SER A 200 -4.99 5.83 -24.71
CA SER A 200 -5.08 6.40 -23.37
C SER A 200 -4.92 7.93 -23.41
N ARG A 201 -3.99 8.46 -24.20
CA ARG A 201 -3.84 9.91 -24.42
C ARG A 201 -5.09 10.51 -25.07
N PHE A 202 -5.64 9.84 -26.08
CA PHE A 202 -6.90 10.28 -26.72
C PHE A 202 -8.05 10.37 -25.74
N GLN A 203 -8.22 9.35 -24.87
CA GLN A 203 -9.27 9.33 -23.84
C GLN A 203 -9.16 10.51 -22.85
N LEU A 204 -7.94 10.95 -22.55
CA LEU A 204 -7.68 12.05 -21.61
C LEU A 204 -7.49 13.42 -22.29
N ASN A 205 -7.74 13.52 -23.61
CA ASN A 205 -7.52 14.75 -24.41
C ASN A 205 -6.10 15.31 -24.31
N ILE A 206 -5.10 14.43 -24.39
CA ILE A 206 -3.69 14.77 -24.32
C ILE A 206 -3.09 14.72 -25.74
N ASN A 207 -2.40 15.79 -26.13
CA ASN A 207 -1.73 15.84 -27.42
C ASN A 207 -0.49 14.95 -27.43
N HIS A 208 -0.12 14.45 -28.62
CA HIS A 208 1.01 13.54 -28.77
C HIS A 208 2.36 14.19 -28.45
N ASP A 209 2.48 15.51 -28.56
CA ASP A 209 3.68 16.31 -28.34
C ASP A 209 3.80 16.86 -26.89
N GLU A 210 2.79 16.61 -26.03
CA GLU A 210 2.85 16.98 -24.62
C GLU A 210 3.68 15.99 -23.82
N PHE A 211 4.56 16.49 -22.95
CA PHE A 211 5.22 15.68 -21.93
C PHE A 211 4.38 15.67 -20.67
N VAL A 212 3.94 14.48 -20.24
CA VAL A 212 2.93 14.31 -19.21
C VAL A 212 3.55 13.81 -17.90
N PHE A 213 3.45 14.63 -16.87
CA PHE A 213 3.66 14.24 -15.48
C PHE A 213 2.34 13.77 -14.86
N LEU A 214 2.36 12.69 -14.08
CA LEU A 214 1.19 12.15 -13.40
C LEU A 214 1.38 12.17 -11.88
N PHE A 215 0.45 12.78 -11.16
CA PHE A 215 0.21 12.52 -9.74
C PHE A 215 -1.04 11.64 -9.61
N PHE A 216 -0.93 10.50 -8.93
CA PHE A 216 -2.03 9.55 -8.82
C PHE A 216 -2.32 9.14 -7.38
N GLY A 217 -3.61 8.85 -7.07
CA GLY A 217 -4.10 8.34 -5.79
C GLY A 217 -4.69 9.42 -4.88
N SER A 218 -4.96 9.08 -3.63
CA SER A 218 -5.59 9.99 -2.68
C SER A 218 -4.82 11.31 -2.53
N ILE A 219 -5.52 12.43 -2.58
CA ILE A 219 -4.94 13.76 -2.39
C ILE A 219 -4.96 14.06 -0.89
N GLN A 220 -3.76 13.97 -0.27
CA GLN A 220 -3.51 14.19 1.16
C GLN A 220 -2.24 15.01 1.34
N ALA A 221 -2.12 15.73 2.45
CA ALA A 221 -1.04 16.68 2.69
C ALA A 221 0.36 16.03 2.63
N TYR A 222 0.51 14.82 3.21
CA TYR A 222 1.79 14.12 3.24
C TYR A 222 2.31 13.69 1.86
N LYS A 223 1.43 13.65 0.85
CA LYS A 223 1.81 13.31 -0.52
C LYS A 223 2.43 14.45 -1.32
N GLY A 224 2.55 15.63 -0.73
CA GLY A 224 3.35 16.72 -1.27
C GLY A 224 2.84 17.35 -2.57
N LEU A 225 1.53 17.31 -2.85
CA LEU A 225 0.97 17.87 -4.08
C LEU A 225 1.30 19.35 -4.28
N HIS A 226 1.41 20.13 -3.19
CA HIS A 226 1.84 21.53 -3.26
C HIS A 226 3.23 21.69 -3.86
N ASP A 227 4.17 20.85 -3.41
CA ASP A 227 5.55 20.89 -3.91
C ASP A 227 5.59 20.53 -5.39
N LEU A 228 4.79 19.54 -5.80
CA LEU A 228 4.70 19.14 -7.20
C LEU A 228 4.15 20.26 -8.10
N VAL A 229 3.04 20.91 -7.70
CA VAL A 229 2.45 21.98 -8.52
C VAL A 229 3.43 23.16 -8.66
N ARG A 230 4.14 23.50 -7.60
CA ARG A 230 5.19 24.54 -7.64
C ARG A 230 6.35 24.12 -8.55
N ALA A 231 6.85 22.89 -8.39
CA ALA A 231 7.94 22.35 -9.21
C ALA A 231 7.55 22.28 -10.68
N PHE A 232 6.32 21.87 -10.99
CA PHE A 232 5.81 21.84 -12.36
C PHE A 232 5.76 23.24 -12.98
N LYS A 233 5.21 24.24 -12.29
CA LYS A 233 5.15 25.63 -12.78
C LYS A 233 6.54 26.22 -13.01
N GLU A 234 7.47 25.94 -12.11
CA GLU A 234 8.85 26.39 -12.24
C GLU A 234 9.52 25.75 -13.46
N LEU A 235 9.34 24.45 -13.66
CA LEU A 235 9.88 23.74 -14.83
C LEU A 235 9.23 24.23 -16.14
N ASP A 236 7.90 24.38 -16.15
CA ASP A 236 7.14 24.86 -17.32
C ASP A 236 7.62 26.25 -17.80
N SER A 237 8.01 27.12 -16.85
CA SER A 237 8.56 28.44 -17.16
C SER A 237 10.00 28.43 -17.73
N ARG A 238 10.70 27.30 -17.64
CA ARG A 238 12.14 27.17 -18.02
C ARG A 238 12.37 26.35 -19.29
N THR A 239 11.34 25.74 -19.86
CA THR A 239 11.47 24.85 -21.01
C THR A 239 10.53 25.25 -22.15
N ASP A 240 10.97 25.03 -23.39
CA ASP A 240 10.13 25.19 -24.59
C ASP A 240 9.28 23.95 -24.88
N LYS A 241 9.42 22.88 -24.10
CA LYS A 241 8.61 21.67 -24.25
C LYS A 241 7.19 21.94 -23.76
N LYS A 242 6.21 21.38 -24.45
CA LYS A 242 4.81 21.39 -23.98
C LYS A 242 4.67 20.42 -22.83
N LEU A 243 4.51 20.94 -21.62
CA LEU A 243 4.30 20.13 -20.42
C LEU A 243 2.82 20.02 -20.07
N LYS A 244 2.44 18.89 -19.48
CA LYS A 244 1.11 18.66 -18.90
C LYS A 244 1.28 17.98 -17.54
N LEU A 245 0.56 18.47 -16.53
CA LEU A 245 0.43 17.78 -15.23
C LEU A 245 -0.99 17.22 -15.10
N ILE A 246 -1.09 15.91 -14.91
CA ILE A 246 -2.34 15.24 -14.54
C ILE A 246 -2.34 14.98 -13.05
N ILE A 247 -3.37 15.43 -12.35
CA ILE A 247 -3.62 15.15 -10.95
C ILE A 247 -4.89 14.31 -10.87
N ALA A 248 -4.78 13.04 -10.48
CA ALA A 248 -5.90 12.11 -10.46
C ALA A 248 -6.06 11.42 -9.10
N GLY A 249 -7.20 11.64 -8.44
CA GLY A 249 -7.53 10.96 -7.19
C GLY A 249 -8.49 11.73 -6.28
N LYS A 250 -9.04 11.02 -5.29
CA LYS A 250 -9.99 11.59 -4.35
C LYS A 250 -9.31 12.53 -3.35
N VAL A 251 -9.90 13.70 -3.15
CA VAL A 251 -9.51 14.65 -2.10
C VAL A 251 -10.06 14.18 -0.75
N PHE A 252 -9.19 14.01 0.24
CA PHE A 252 -9.61 13.63 1.60
C PHE A 252 -9.86 14.82 2.51
N ASN A 253 -9.03 15.87 2.41
CA ASN A 253 -9.18 17.09 3.22
C ASN A 253 -9.42 18.29 2.29
N GLN A 254 -10.66 18.73 2.22
CA GLN A 254 -11.08 19.84 1.34
C GLN A 254 -10.49 21.19 1.76
N SER A 255 -10.30 21.44 3.06
CA SER A 255 -9.75 22.72 3.55
C SER A 255 -8.30 22.92 3.11
N ASN A 256 -7.47 21.88 3.26
CA ASN A 256 -6.08 21.91 2.82
C ASN A 256 -5.93 21.94 1.30
N PHE A 257 -6.89 21.37 0.58
CA PHE A 257 -6.86 21.33 -0.89
C PHE A 257 -7.28 22.67 -1.51
N LYS A 258 -8.12 23.45 -0.84
CA LYS A 258 -8.69 24.70 -1.38
C LYS A 258 -7.62 25.74 -1.78
N THR A 259 -6.52 25.81 -1.04
CA THR A 259 -5.41 26.74 -1.34
C THR A 259 -4.74 26.40 -2.66
N ILE A 260 -4.42 25.13 -2.87
CA ILE A 260 -3.74 24.68 -4.09
C ILE A 260 -4.71 24.61 -5.29
N LYS A 261 -5.99 24.40 -5.04
CA LYS A 261 -7.00 24.32 -6.11
C LYS A 261 -7.02 25.58 -6.97
N ASN A 262 -6.94 26.75 -6.38
CA ASN A 262 -6.89 28.00 -7.12
C ASN A 262 -5.69 28.09 -8.06
N GLU A 263 -4.55 27.57 -7.63
CA GLU A 263 -3.34 27.51 -8.44
C GLU A 263 -3.44 26.50 -9.60
N ILE A 264 -4.12 25.39 -9.37
CA ILE A 264 -4.40 24.36 -10.37
C ILE A 264 -5.37 24.91 -11.40
N ASP A 265 -6.49 25.51 -10.95
CA ASP A 265 -7.54 26.06 -11.83
C ASP A 265 -7.06 27.25 -12.69
N ALA A 266 -6.01 27.95 -12.24
CA ALA A 266 -5.39 29.06 -13.00
C ALA A 266 -4.40 28.60 -14.08
N SER A 267 -4.12 27.29 -14.21
CA SER A 267 -3.15 26.76 -15.17
C SER A 267 -3.83 25.89 -16.23
N GLU A 268 -3.69 26.24 -17.49
CA GLU A 268 -4.19 25.45 -18.62
C GLU A 268 -3.42 24.12 -18.80
N ASN A 269 -2.20 24.06 -18.27
CA ASN A 269 -1.32 22.91 -18.37
C ASN A 269 -1.51 21.89 -17.23
N ILE A 270 -2.49 22.12 -16.31
CA ILE A 270 -2.80 21.19 -15.22
C ILE A 270 -4.22 20.66 -15.38
N ALA A 271 -4.37 19.35 -15.51
CA ALA A 271 -5.65 18.66 -15.54
C ALA A 271 -5.95 17.97 -14.21
N LEU A 272 -7.11 18.27 -13.61
CA LEU A 272 -7.51 17.78 -12.30
C LEU A 272 -8.71 16.84 -12.36
N PHE A 273 -8.55 15.61 -11.87
CA PHE A 273 -9.57 14.58 -11.73
C PHE A 273 -9.75 14.24 -10.24
N GLN A 274 -10.65 14.94 -9.52
CA GLN A 274 -10.76 14.85 -8.05
C GLN A 274 -11.70 13.75 -7.52
N ASN A 275 -12.10 12.81 -8.36
CA ASN A 275 -12.90 11.66 -7.96
C ASN A 275 -12.01 10.39 -7.78
N ARG A 276 -12.59 9.38 -7.11
CA ARG A 276 -11.99 8.04 -7.17
C ARG A 276 -12.00 7.58 -8.63
N ILE A 277 -10.83 7.20 -9.13
CA ILE A 277 -10.70 6.63 -10.47
C ILE A 277 -11.18 5.17 -10.43
N PRO A 278 -12.13 4.77 -11.28
CA PRO A 278 -12.52 3.38 -11.42
C PRO A 278 -11.34 2.48 -11.83
N ASN A 279 -11.34 1.22 -11.39
CA ASN A 279 -10.22 0.32 -11.67
C ASN A 279 -9.97 0.11 -13.17
N GLU A 280 -11.01 0.09 -13.98
CA GLU A 280 -10.97 -0.01 -15.44
C GLU A 280 -10.28 1.17 -16.10
N ASP A 281 -10.38 2.37 -15.50
CA ASP A 281 -9.84 3.61 -16.05
C ASP A 281 -8.41 3.92 -15.61
N VAL A 282 -7.92 3.26 -14.54
CA VAL A 282 -6.57 3.47 -13.99
C VAL A 282 -5.50 3.37 -15.07
N GLN A 283 -5.62 2.43 -15.98
CA GLN A 283 -4.68 2.20 -17.08
C GLN A 283 -4.50 3.44 -17.97
N HIS A 284 -5.56 4.24 -18.19
CA HIS A 284 -5.48 5.43 -19.05
C HIS A 284 -4.52 6.47 -18.49
N TYR A 285 -4.53 6.69 -17.17
CA TYR A 285 -3.68 7.68 -16.53
C TYR A 285 -2.21 7.31 -16.61
N PHE A 286 -1.86 6.07 -16.27
CA PHE A 286 -0.46 5.64 -16.30
C PHE A 286 0.07 5.49 -17.72
N LYS A 287 -0.70 4.94 -18.65
CA LYS A 287 -0.29 4.80 -20.05
C LYS A 287 -0.21 6.10 -20.80
N ALA A 288 -1.02 7.11 -20.46
CA ALA A 288 -0.93 8.43 -21.04
C ALA A 288 0.26 9.24 -20.53
N ALA A 289 0.74 8.93 -19.33
CA ALA A 289 1.84 9.64 -18.68
C ALA A 289 3.22 9.20 -19.21
N ASN A 290 4.15 10.17 -19.30
CA ASN A 290 5.56 9.89 -19.49
C ASN A 290 6.19 9.40 -18.18
N ILE A 291 5.82 10.02 -17.05
CA ILE A 291 6.38 9.70 -15.74
C ILE A 291 5.38 10.00 -14.62
N CYS A 292 5.33 9.13 -13.62
CA CYS A 292 4.57 9.34 -12.39
C CYS A 292 5.44 10.03 -11.33
N VAL A 293 4.93 11.08 -10.70
CA VAL A 293 5.65 11.81 -9.65
C VAL A 293 4.98 11.58 -8.30
N CYS A 294 5.75 11.07 -7.35
CA CYS A 294 5.36 10.81 -5.98
C CYS A 294 6.13 11.74 -5.03
N PRO A 295 5.72 13.00 -4.85
CA PRO A 295 6.48 14.01 -4.11
C PRO A 295 6.26 13.89 -2.59
N TYR A 296 6.33 12.66 -2.07
CA TYR A 296 5.88 12.33 -0.72
C TYR A 296 6.82 12.91 0.35
N ARG A 297 6.22 13.64 1.29
CA ARG A 297 6.90 14.23 2.46
C ARG A 297 7.14 13.22 3.58
N ILE A 298 6.26 12.24 3.69
CA ILE A 298 6.36 11.12 4.64
C ILE A 298 5.99 9.86 3.88
N THR A 299 6.86 8.87 3.88
CA THR A 299 6.59 7.57 3.25
C THR A 299 7.51 6.50 3.80
N LEU A 300 7.00 5.27 3.85
CA LEU A 300 7.78 4.06 4.03
C LEU A 300 7.74 3.22 2.77
N ASN A 301 6.53 3.04 2.22
CA ASN A 301 6.27 2.31 0.98
C ASN A 301 5.25 3.05 0.12
N SER A 302 5.18 2.73 -1.16
CA SER A 302 4.26 3.36 -2.08
C SER A 302 3.61 2.37 -3.06
N GLY A 303 2.36 2.02 -2.82
CA GLY A 303 1.58 1.26 -3.79
C GLY A 303 1.46 1.97 -5.15
N VAL A 304 1.47 3.31 -5.19
CA VAL A 304 1.43 4.08 -6.45
C VAL A 304 2.69 3.89 -7.28
N ALA A 305 3.87 3.78 -6.65
CA ALA A 305 5.12 3.51 -7.38
C ALA A 305 5.09 2.12 -8.03
N HIS A 306 4.68 1.09 -7.29
CA HIS A 306 4.49 -0.26 -7.83
C HIS A 306 3.41 -0.32 -8.91
N LEU A 307 2.32 0.45 -8.74
CA LEU A 307 1.25 0.58 -9.74
C LEU A 307 1.76 1.24 -11.02
N SER A 308 2.57 2.28 -10.91
CA SER A 308 3.23 2.93 -12.05
C SER A 308 4.10 1.94 -12.83
N HIS A 309 4.94 1.19 -12.13
CA HIS A 309 5.76 0.15 -12.75
C HIS A 309 4.93 -0.99 -13.37
N THR A 310 3.76 -1.32 -12.81
CA THR A 310 2.83 -2.29 -13.42
C THR A 310 2.45 -1.91 -14.85
N PHE A 311 2.28 -0.61 -15.12
CA PHE A 311 1.97 -0.09 -16.46
C PHE A 311 3.21 0.25 -17.28
N GLY A 312 4.42 0.01 -16.78
CA GLY A 312 5.67 0.34 -17.46
C GLY A 312 6.00 1.85 -17.44
N THR A 313 5.34 2.63 -16.58
CA THR A 313 5.54 4.07 -16.44
C THR A 313 6.60 4.35 -15.38
N PRO A 314 7.70 5.06 -15.72
CA PRO A 314 8.73 5.42 -14.77
C PRO A 314 8.21 6.29 -13.61
N VAL A 315 8.96 6.34 -12.51
CA VAL A 315 8.57 7.05 -11.28
C VAL A 315 9.64 8.06 -10.87
N ILE A 316 9.21 9.22 -10.37
CA ILE A 316 10.04 10.09 -9.53
C ILE A 316 9.52 9.98 -8.10
N GLY A 317 10.40 9.62 -7.15
CA GLY A 317 10.04 9.48 -5.74
C GLY A 317 11.18 9.84 -4.80
N PRO A 318 10.91 10.04 -3.49
CA PRO A 318 11.96 10.37 -2.52
C PRO A 318 12.95 9.21 -2.34
N ASN A 319 14.23 9.54 -2.08
CA ASN A 319 15.30 8.57 -1.87
C ASN A 319 15.23 7.95 -0.47
N VAL A 320 14.10 7.32 -0.13
CA VAL A 320 13.84 6.70 1.18
C VAL A 320 12.91 5.49 1.04
N GLY A 321 13.07 4.52 1.93
CA GLY A 321 12.19 3.37 2.05
C GLY A 321 12.06 2.58 0.75
N GLY A 322 10.84 2.13 0.45
CA GLY A 322 10.55 1.32 -0.73
C GLY A 322 10.84 2.01 -2.07
N PHE A 323 10.82 3.36 -2.15
CA PHE A 323 11.23 4.06 -3.37
C PHE A 323 12.71 3.86 -3.70
N LYS A 324 13.58 3.99 -2.68
CA LYS A 324 15.01 3.80 -2.83
C LYS A 324 15.34 2.41 -3.38
N GLU A 325 14.67 1.38 -2.86
CA GLU A 325 14.87 0.00 -3.32
C GLU A 325 14.28 -0.24 -4.72
N LEU A 326 13.03 0.20 -4.96
CA LEU A 326 12.34 0.01 -6.24
C LEU A 326 13.10 0.66 -7.39
N LEU A 327 13.66 1.86 -7.19
CA LEU A 327 14.32 2.67 -8.22
C LEU A 327 15.82 2.43 -8.31
N SER A 328 16.42 1.61 -7.43
CA SER A 328 17.85 1.30 -7.43
C SER A 328 18.35 0.67 -8.74
N GLY A 329 17.48 -0.07 -9.43
CA GLY A 329 17.76 -0.70 -10.74
C GLY A 329 17.43 0.15 -11.96
N GLY A 330 16.91 1.37 -11.78
CA GLY A 330 16.32 2.25 -12.79
C GLY A 330 14.78 2.25 -12.72
N GLY A 331 14.11 2.57 -13.84
CA GLY A 331 12.65 2.72 -13.85
C GLY A 331 12.20 4.06 -13.29
N GLY A 332 13.10 5.04 -13.25
CA GLY A 332 12.81 6.40 -12.79
C GLY A 332 13.98 7.07 -12.09
N TYR A 333 13.67 8.11 -11.31
CA TYR A 333 14.65 8.87 -10.54
C TYR A 333 14.23 8.99 -9.08
N THR A 334 15.19 8.98 -8.17
CA THR A 334 15.00 9.44 -6.80
C THR A 334 15.44 10.89 -6.65
N TYR A 335 14.87 11.58 -5.67
CA TYR A 335 15.27 12.90 -5.23
C TYR A 335 15.41 12.91 -3.70
N GLU A 336 16.21 13.82 -3.15
CA GLU A 336 16.37 13.95 -1.70
C GLU A 336 15.06 14.41 -1.05
N GLN A 337 14.56 13.65 -0.11
CA GLN A 337 13.26 13.89 0.52
C GLN A 337 13.19 15.29 1.15
N LEU A 338 12.08 16.02 0.92
CA LEU A 338 11.86 17.42 1.33
C LEU A 338 12.76 18.43 0.64
N ASN A 339 13.60 18.05 -0.30
CA ASN A 339 14.40 18.95 -1.09
C ASN A 339 13.65 19.35 -2.36
N PHE A 340 13.15 20.57 -2.39
CA PHE A 340 12.35 21.09 -3.50
C PHE A 340 13.17 21.23 -4.79
N GLU A 341 14.39 21.75 -4.70
CA GLU A 341 15.28 21.95 -5.85
C GLU A 341 15.64 20.61 -6.49
N ASP A 342 15.87 19.59 -5.68
CA ASP A 342 16.19 18.26 -6.19
C ASP A 342 14.98 17.57 -6.86
N LEU A 343 13.75 17.84 -6.36
CA LEU A 343 12.52 17.43 -7.04
C LEU A 343 12.41 18.08 -8.44
N VAL A 344 12.63 19.41 -8.54
CA VAL A 344 12.63 20.13 -9.82
C VAL A 344 13.69 19.54 -10.75
N LEU A 345 14.90 19.30 -10.26
CA LEU A 345 15.99 18.72 -11.04
C LEU A 345 15.68 17.29 -11.53
N ALA A 346 15.05 16.47 -10.70
CA ALA A 346 14.62 15.12 -11.10
C ALA A 346 13.54 15.16 -12.19
N MET A 347 12.60 16.11 -12.09
CA MET A 347 11.59 16.36 -13.12
C MET A 347 12.25 16.86 -14.43
N GLU A 348 13.18 17.79 -14.36
CA GLU A 348 13.93 18.30 -15.52
C GLU A 348 14.71 17.19 -16.22
N LYS A 349 15.46 16.38 -15.48
CA LYS A 349 16.20 15.22 -16.01
C LYS A 349 15.28 14.26 -16.76
N SER A 350 14.04 14.09 -16.30
CA SER A 350 13.09 13.19 -16.94
C SER A 350 12.69 13.63 -18.35
N LEU A 351 12.80 14.92 -18.69
CA LEU A 351 12.45 15.44 -20.03
C LEU A 351 13.36 14.88 -21.15
N THR A 352 14.52 14.33 -20.81
CA THR A 352 15.48 13.74 -21.74
C THR A 352 15.67 12.23 -21.51
N MET A 353 14.76 11.60 -20.77
CA MET A 353 14.80 10.17 -20.44
C MET A 353 14.59 9.31 -21.70
N ASP A 354 15.36 8.24 -21.81
CA ASP A 354 15.12 7.16 -22.80
C ASP A 354 14.05 6.20 -22.23
N PHE A 355 12.79 6.48 -22.59
CA PHE A 355 11.63 5.74 -22.06
C PHE A 355 11.63 4.27 -22.47
N ASP A 356 12.11 3.92 -23.67
CA ASP A 356 12.18 2.52 -24.11
C ASP A 356 13.18 1.72 -23.28
N LYS A 357 14.31 2.34 -22.96
CA LYS A 357 15.31 1.74 -22.07
C LYS A 357 14.77 1.59 -20.64
N GLU A 358 14.10 2.61 -20.11
CA GLU A 358 13.54 2.55 -18.77
C GLU A 358 12.40 1.54 -18.65
N ARG A 359 11.52 1.43 -19.65
CA ARG A 359 10.48 0.38 -19.71
C ARG A 359 11.08 -1.03 -19.69
N LYS A 360 12.17 -1.27 -20.41
CA LYS A 360 12.89 -2.56 -20.34
C LYS A 360 13.46 -2.86 -18.94
N LYS A 361 13.93 -1.83 -18.24
CA LYS A 361 14.37 -1.98 -16.83
C LYS A 361 13.19 -2.29 -15.91
N ILE A 362 12.07 -1.56 -16.05
CA ILE A 362 10.85 -1.78 -15.27
C ILE A 362 10.36 -3.22 -15.44
N LEU A 363 10.33 -3.77 -16.65
CA LEU A 363 9.95 -5.17 -16.88
C LEU A 363 10.83 -6.16 -16.11
N LYS A 364 12.13 -5.91 -15.99
CA LYS A 364 13.04 -6.75 -15.20
C LYS A 364 12.79 -6.57 -13.68
N ILE A 365 12.56 -5.33 -13.26
CA ILE A 365 12.24 -5.00 -11.86
C ILE A 365 10.95 -5.70 -11.45
N ASN A 366 9.90 -5.65 -12.27
CA ASN A 366 8.61 -6.28 -12.01
C ASN A 366 8.70 -7.79 -11.81
N GLN A 367 9.66 -8.49 -12.45
CA GLN A 367 9.90 -9.92 -12.19
C GLN A 367 10.27 -10.22 -10.73
N LYS A 368 10.94 -9.27 -10.05
CA LYS A 368 11.27 -9.38 -8.63
C LYS A 368 10.04 -9.14 -7.75
N TYR A 369 9.17 -8.23 -8.16
CA TYR A 369 7.99 -7.79 -7.41
C TYR A 369 6.68 -8.42 -7.91
N ASN A 370 6.77 -9.49 -8.70
CA ASN A 370 5.60 -10.19 -9.22
C ASN A 370 4.70 -10.71 -8.07
N PRO A 371 3.38 -10.45 -8.08
CA PRO A 371 2.51 -10.75 -6.95
C PRO A 371 2.47 -12.24 -6.59
N ASP A 372 2.46 -13.15 -7.56
CA ASP A 372 2.44 -14.59 -7.28
C ASP A 372 3.72 -15.04 -6.58
N LYS A 373 4.88 -14.51 -7.03
CA LYS A 373 6.17 -14.79 -6.42
C LYS A 373 6.26 -14.25 -4.99
N ILE A 374 5.81 -13.00 -4.77
CA ILE A 374 5.79 -12.36 -3.45
C ILE A 374 4.87 -13.13 -2.51
N SER A 375 3.67 -13.50 -2.98
CA SER A 375 2.69 -14.26 -2.21
C SER A 375 3.23 -15.64 -1.80
N SER A 376 3.81 -16.39 -2.74
CA SER A 376 4.42 -17.70 -2.43
C SER A 376 5.60 -17.57 -1.46
N GLN A 377 6.49 -16.62 -1.69
CA GLN A 377 7.64 -16.37 -0.80
C GLN A 377 7.20 -16.13 0.65
N PHE A 378 6.20 -15.27 0.86
CA PHE A 378 5.73 -15.00 2.21
C PHE A 378 5.02 -16.21 2.83
N ALA A 379 4.19 -16.91 2.06
CA ALA A 379 3.53 -18.13 2.52
C ALA A 379 4.54 -19.20 2.96
N GLU A 380 5.62 -19.42 2.21
CA GLU A 380 6.69 -20.35 2.55
C GLU A 380 7.41 -19.95 3.84
N ILE A 381 7.75 -18.68 4.02
CA ILE A 381 8.44 -18.18 5.22
C ILE A 381 7.59 -18.42 6.48
N ILE A 382 6.31 -18.04 6.45
CA ILE A 382 5.46 -18.21 7.64
C ILE A 382 5.16 -19.69 7.94
N SER A 383 5.10 -20.54 6.91
CA SER A 383 4.92 -21.99 7.11
C SER A 383 6.08 -22.62 7.87
N ARG A 384 7.30 -22.13 7.65
CA ARG A 384 8.53 -22.61 8.33
C ARG A 384 8.66 -22.08 9.76
N GLY A 385 7.90 -21.06 10.16
CA GLY A 385 7.93 -20.49 11.52
C GLY A 385 8.62 -19.13 11.64
N GLY A 386 8.87 -18.43 10.53
CA GLY A 386 9.54 -17.13 10.52
C GLY A 386 10.99 -17.17 10.06
N ALA A 387 11.80 -16.25 10.52
CA ALA A 387 13.22 -16.15 10.17
C ALA A 387 14.02 -17.34 10.77
N ASP A 388 14.03 -18.46 10.07
CA ASP A 388 14.99 -19.52 10.33
C ASP A 388 15.96 -19.62 9.15
N ASP A 389 17.24 -19.55 9.50
CA ASP A 389 18.49 -19.82 8.78
C ASP A 389 18.87 -18.91 7.62
#